data_c0c3aca40f4b8819b7a10ce2e69f12e9
#
_entry.id   c0c3aca40f4b8819b7a10ce2e69f12e9
#
_cell.length_a   1.000
_cell.length_b   1.000
_cell.length_c   1.000
_cell.angle_alpha   90.00
_cell.angle_beta   90.00
_cell.angle_gamma   90.00
#
_symmetry.space_group_name_H-M   'P 1'
#
loop_
_entity.id
_entity.type
_entity.pdbx_description
1 polymer ?
#
loop_
_entity_poly.entity_id
_entity_poly.type
_entity_poly.pdbx_seq_one_letter_code
_entity_poly.pdbx_strand_id
1 'polypeptide(L)' 'MNNPTFFGLLAEFGAAEIPLEKVAPKYFGLTPAQAKARANLQQLPVPVYRAGSQKSPWLVSASELARWLDACKA' A
#
# COMPACT_ATOMS: atom_id res chain seq x y z
N MET A 1 -9.60 17.50 5.56
CA MET A 1 -10.60 16.45 5.72
C MET A 1 -10.07 15.40 6.67
N ASN A 2 -10.83 15.06 7.67
CA ASN A 2 -10.42 14.08 8.67
C ASN A 2 -10.63 12.67 8.17
N ASN A 3 -9.56 11.90 8.15
CA ASN A 3 -9.62 10.50 7.79
C ASN A 3 -8.79 9.72 8.81
N PRO A 4 -9.43 9.15 9.85
CA PRO A 4 -8.69 8.44 10.89
C PRO A 4 -7.85 7.29 10.35
N THR A 5 -8.32 6.61 9.31
CA THR A 5 -7.56 5.51 8.71
C THR A 5 -6.27 6.02 8.10
N PHE A 6 -6.35 7.12 7.35
CA PHE A 6 -5.17 7.72 6.74
C PHE A 6 -4.16 8.18 7.79
N PHE A 7 -4.63 8.88 8.83
CA PHE A 7 -3.74 9.36 9.89
C PHE A 7 -3.15 8.20 10.69
N GLY A 8 -3.92 7.14 10.88
CA GLY A 8 -3.41 5.94 11.53
C GLY A 8 -2.28 5.29 10.73
N LEU A 9 -2.41 5.24 9.41
CA LEU A 9 -1.37 4.71 8.54
C LEU A 9 -0.12 5.59 8.57
N LEU A 10 -0.30 6.91 8.55
CA LEU A 10 0.84 7.81 8.67
C LEU A 10 1.58 7.60 9.99
N ALA A 11 0.85 7.43 11.09
CA ALA A 11 1.46 7.20 12.39
C ALA A 11 2.17 5.84 12.45
N GLU A 12 1.56 4.83 11.84
CA GLU A 12 2.10 3.46 11.88
C GLU A 12 3.37 3.33 11.05
N PHE A 13 3.37 3.88 9.85
CA PHE A 13 4.48 3.71 8.91
C PHE A 13 5.40 4.92 8.82
N GLY A 14 4.96 6.06 9.33
CA GLY A 14 5.79 7.26 9.35
C GLY A 14 5.96 7.94 8.01
N ALA A 15 5.14 7.61 7.01
CA ALA A 15 5.29 8.19 5.68
C ALA A 15 3.99 8.07 4.90
N ALA A 16 3.80 8.96 3.93
CA ALA A 16 2.64 8.94 3.05
C ALA A 16 2.80 7.90 1.94
N GLU A 17 4.03 7.56 1.57
CA GLU A 17 4.33 6.48 0.64
C GLU A 17 4.93 5.34 1.43
N ILE A 18 4.31 4.16 1.35
CA ILE A 18 4.66 3.02 2.18
C ILE A 18 5.19 1.91 1.29
N PRO A 19 6.34 1.30 1.61
CA PRO A 19 6.83 0.17 0.83
C PRO A 19 5.80 -0.96 0.79
N LEU A 20 5.55 -1.48 -0.40
CA LEU A 20 4.58 -2.56 -0.59
C LEU A 20 4.91 -3.77 0.29
N GLU A 21 6.17 -4.07 0.47
CA GLU A 21 6.60 -5.22 1.26
C GLU A 21 6.17 -5.12 2.72
N LYS A 22 5.93 -3.89 3.22
CA LYS A 22 5.45 -3.70 4.59
C LYS A 22 3.92 -3.78 4.67
N VAL A 23 3.24 -3.39 3.60
CA VAL A 23 1.78 -3.37 3.57
C VAL A 23 1.21 -4.77 3.28
N ALA A 24 1.86 -5.50 2.40
CA ALA A 24 1.30 -6.74 1.87
C ALA A 24 1.02 -7.79 2.95
N PRO A 25 1.96 -8.11 3.85
CA PRO A 25 1.67 -9.14 4.86
C PRO A 25 0.57 -8.72 5.83
N LYS A 26 0.48 -7.43 6.11
CA LYS A 26 -0.44 -6.94 7.12
C LYS A 26 -1.85 -6.76 6.58
N TYR A 27 -1.97 -6.19 5.38
CA TYR A 27 -3.27 -5.79 4.85
C TYR A 27 -3.75 -6.66 3.71
N PHE A 28 -2.85 -7.25 2.93
CA PHE A 28 -3.25 -8.05 1.77
C PHE A 28 -3.10 -9.55 2.01
N GLY A 29 -2.45 -9.94 3.11
CA GLY A 29 -2.21 -11.36 3.38
C GLY A 29 -1.27 -12.02 2.39
N LEU A 30 -0.35 -11.26 1.80
CA LEU A 30 0.58 -11.75 0.80
C LEU A 30 2.00 -11.66 1.32
N THR A 31 2.84 -12.61 0.90
CA THR A 31 4.28 -12.46 1.14
C THR A 31 4.82 -11.34 0.25
N PRO A 32 5.99 -10.74 0.60
CA PRO A 32 6.58 -9.72 -0.27
C PRO A 32 6.79 -10.20 -1.70
N ALA A 33 7.18 -11.47 -1.90
CA ALA A 33 7.37 -12.01 -3.24
C ALA A 33 6.06 -12.08 -4.02
N GLN A 34 4.99 -12.54 -3.35
CA GLN A 34 3.67 -12.60 -3.98
C GLN A 34 3.15 -11.21 -4.33
N ALA A 35 3.35 -10.25 -3.43
CA ALA A 35 2.92 -8.89 -3.66
C ALA A 35 3.65 -8.27 -4.84
N LYS A 36 4.96 -8.50 -4.95
CA LYS A 36 5.74 -7.98 -6.06
C LYS A 36 5.28 -8.57 -7.39
N ALA A 37 4.99 -9.88 -7.41
CA ALA A 37 4.49 -10.51 -8.62
C ALA A 37 3.15 -9.92 -9.05
N ARG A 38 2.24 -9.70 -8.09
CA ARG A 38 0.94 -9.09 -8.39
C ARG A 38 1.06 -7.63 -8.81
N ALA A 39 2.02 -6.91 -8.23
CA ALA A 39 2.26 -5.52 -8.62
C ALA A 39 2.68 -5.43 -10.09
N ASN A 40 3.55 -6.34 -10.53
CA ASN A 40 3.97 -6.38 -11.93
C ASN A 40 2.81 -6.62 -12.87
N LEU A 41 1.79 -7.35 -12.42
CA LEU A 41 0.59 -7.67 -13.20
C LEU A 41 -0.55 -6.71 -12.92
N GLN A 42 -0.36 -5.73 -12.06
CA GLN A 42 -1.38 -4.77 -11.63
C GLN A 42 -2.64 -5.47 -11.09
N GLN A 43 -2.42 -6.50 -10.27
CA GLN A 43 -3.50 -7.31 -9.70
C GLN A 43 -3.68 -7.09 -8.21
N LEU A 44 -3.28 -5.92 -7.70
CA LEU A 44 -3.48 -5.55 -6.31
C LEU A 44 -4.72 -4.69 -6.17
N PRO A 45 -5.37 -4.72 -4.98
CA PRO A 45 -6.60 -3.96 -4.76
C PRO A 45 -6.39 -2.45 -4.70
N VAL A 46 -5.14 -1.99 -4.55
CA VAL A 46 -4.83 -0.56 -4.54
C VAL A 46 -3.76 -0.29 -5.59
N PRO A 47 -3.69 0.94 -6.12
CA PRO A 47 -2.63 1.30 -7.06
C PRO A 47 -1.26 1.24 -6.39
N VAL A 48 -0.28 0.73 -7.08
CA VAL A 48 1.11 0.71 -6.63
C VAL A 48 1.98 1.32 -7.72
N TYR A 49 3.13 1.84 -7.32
CA TYR A 49 4.03 2.51 -8.25
C TYR A 49 5.46 2.41 -7.77
N ARG A 50 6.39 2.70 -8.66
CA ARG A 50 7.81 2.77 -8.34
C ARG A 50 8.26 4.21 -8.46
N ALA A 51 9.04 4.66 -7.48
CA ALA A 51 9.56 6.02 -7.49
C ALA A 51 10.87 6.03 -8.28
N GLY A 52 10.81 6.45 -9.53
CA GLY A 52 11.99 6.67 -10.33
C GLY A 52 12.33 5.53 -11.27
N SER A 53 13.03 4.51 -10.80
CA SER A 53 13.55 3.47 -11.67
C SER A 53 12.96 2.11 -11.38
N GLN A 54 13.21 1.14 -12.28
CA GLN A 54 12.75 -0.22 -12.09
C GLN A 54 13.42 -0.91 -10.90
N LYS A 55 14.50 -0.34 -10.40
CA LYS A 55 15.19 -0.88 -9.23
C LYS A 55 14.62 -0.35 -7.93
N SER A 56 13.77 0.66 -7.99
CA SER A 56 13.14 1.20 -6.80
C SER A 56 12.09 0.23 -6.26
N PRO A 57 11.87 0.20 -4.94
CA PRO A 57 10.82 -0.66 -4.38
C PRO A 57 9.45 -0.17 -4.81
N TRP A 58 8.49 -1.10 -4.83
CA TRP A 58 7.09 -0.74 -5.04
C TRP A 58 6.58 0.03 -3.83
N LEU A 59 5.81 1.07 -4.11
CA LEU A 59 5.25 1.94 -3.07
C LEU A 59 3.73 1.98 -3.18
N VAL A 60 3.09 2.16 -2.03
CA VAL A 60 1.64 2.30 -1.92
C VAL A 60 1.37 3.65 -1.28
N SER A 61 0.47 4.43 -1.87
CA SER A 61 0.04 5.70 -1.26
C SER A 61 -0.81 5.42 -0.04
N ALA A 62 -0.49 6.07 1.08
CA ALA A 62 -1.29 5.91 2.30
C ALA A 62 -2.74 6.35 2.09
N SER A 63 -2.98 7.37 1.27
CA SER A 63 -4.34 7.83 1.01
C SER A 63 -5.14 6.80 0.20
N GLU A 64 -4.52 6.15 -0.78
CA GLU A 64 -5.20 5.11 -1.55
C GLU A 64 -5.45 3.87 -0.69
N LEU A 65 -4.49 3.50 0.13
CA LEU A 65 -4.66 2.38 1.05
C LEU A 65 -5.77 2.66 2.05
N ALA A 66 -5.84 3.88 2.59
CA ALA A 66 -6.88 4.26 3.52
C ALA A 66 -8.26 4.18 2.87
N ARG A 67 -8.37 4.63 1.63
CA ARG A 67 -9.64 4.56 0.88
C ARG A 67 -10.08 3.11 0.71
N TRP A 68 -9.15 2.23 0.37
CA TRP A 68 -9.47 0.82 0.20
C TRP A 68 -9.90 0.18 1.52
N LEU A 69 -9.18 0.48 2.61
CA LEU A 69 -9.53 -0.06 3.93
C LEU A 69 -10.91 0.42 4.37
N ASP A 70 -11.22 1.68 4.15
CA ASP A 70 -12.54 2.22 4.51
C ASP A 70 -13.64 1.55 3.70
N ALA A 71 -13.39 1.28 2.43
CA ALA A 71 -14.34 0.57 1.59
C ALA A 71 -14.57 -0.86 2.08
N CYS A 72 -13.52 -1.52 2.56
CA CYS A 72 -13.64 -2.88 3.09
C CYS A 72 -14.44 -2.92 4.39
N LYS A 73 -14.42 -1.84 5.16
CA LYS A 73 -15.16 -1.77 6.42
C LYS A 73 -16.62 -1.39 6.23
N ALA A 74 -16.95 -0.86 5.11
CA ALA A 74 -18.32 -0.35 4.85
C ALA A 74 -19.36 -1.47 4.66
#